data_0f8b3bb30e0ee326b953067def7ade1c
#
_entry.id   0f8b3bb30e0ee326b953067def7ade1c
#
_cell.length_a   1.000
_cell.length_b   1.000
_cell.length_c   1.000
_cell.angle_alpha   90.00
_cell.angle_beta   90.00
_cell.angle_gamma   90.00
#
_symmetry.space_group_name_H-M   'P 1'
#
loop_
_entity.id
_entity.type
_entity.pdbx_description
1 polymer ?
#
loop_
_entity_poly.entity_id
_entity_poly.type
_entity_poly.pdbx_seq_one_letter_code
_entity_poly.pdbx_strand_id
1 'polypeptide(L)'
;MVHPPVGIRSLAVSFPRVIRRNDYYIEKYPELVTQAEQKSLAKMFSLVGDIPSNEFELEMMPYLSDPFRGTVERRVLSPGESSLTLEYRAAKDALDAAKLSTDDVDILLVASFLPEQIGFGNAAFLARELGLQCGAWNLDATCASTPVSLQTACALVQAGGYRNALVVISCTYSRFFDEDDTLSWFFSDGAGAFVVSSLKPNQGILGTKTINTSILCDQFFFKLMEDEQGKQRLRMHVTKGINKAISETAASLLHTCCEGAISAAGITLEEIDFFIFNTASAWFASFCTRVLGIDPERTINVYPLYANIGPALTVGNLYHAAQLGKIHENDLVLIYAFGAASSASASVIRWGDVVLGPVPVNETDSTVKNSETGSIIPC
;
A
#
# COMPACT_ATOMS: atom_id res chain seq x y z
N MET A 1 -26.14 -0.19 -21.26
CA MET A 1 -26.80 -0.56 -20.00
C MET A 1 -26.25 0.36 -18.93
N VAL A 2 -27.10 1.04 -18.16
CA VAL A 2 -26.64 1.85 -17.01
C VAL A 2 -26.31 0.84 -15.91
N HIS A 3 -25.05 0.71 -15.56
CA HIS A 3 -24.63 -0.12 -14.44
C HIS A 3 -25.13 0.49 -13.12
N PRO A 4 -25.53 -0.33 -12.14
CA PRO A 4 -25.90 0.19 -10.82
C PRO A 4 -24.70 0.89 -10.20
N PRO A 5 -24.91 1.98 -9.43
CA PRO A 5 -23.85 2.67 -8.71
C PRO A 5 -23.28 1.74 -7.64
N VAL A 6 -22.01 1.40 -7.77
CA VAL A 6 -21.29 0.47 -6.87
C VAL A 6 -19.95 1.05 -6.53
N GLY A 7 -19.58 1.02 -5.26
CA GLY A 7 -18.29 1.54 -4.80
C GLY A 7 -18.04 1.24 -3.33
N ILE A 8 -17.11 1.97 -2.75
CA ILE A 8 -16.68 1.82 -1.36
C ILE A 8 -17.79 2.34 -0.43
N ARG A 9 -18.27 1.47 0.47
CA ARG A 9 -19.26 1.78 1.53
C ARG A 9 -18.58 2.08 2.86
N SER A 10 -17.51 1.35 3.17
CA SER A 10 -16.72 1.55 4.38
C SER A 10 -15.26 1.28 4.11
N LEU A 11 -14.38 1.84 4.94
CA LEU A 11 -12.93 1.78 4.78
C LEU A 11 -12.26 1.74 6.15
N ALA A 12 -11.32 0.82 6.36
CA ALA A 12 -10.54 0.70 7.59
C ALA A 12 -9.09 0.34 7.30
N VAL A 13 -8.20 0.65 8.24
CA VAL A 13 -6.77 0.32 8.17
C VAL A 13 -6.30 -0.32 9.46
N SER A 14 -5.29 -1.15 9.37
CA SER A 14 -4.66 -1.80 10.52
C SER A 14 -3.15 -1.80 10.36
N PHE A 15 -2.46 -1.29 11.38
CA PHE A 15 -1.00 -1.25 11.40
C PHE A 15 -0.49 -2.04 12.61
N PRO A 16 0.75 -2.57 12.53
CA PRO A 16 1.43 -3.11 13.69
C PRO A 16 1.56 -2.09 14.82
N ARG A 17 1.67 -2.59 16.04
CA ARG A 17 1.83 -1.74 17.23
C ARG A 17 3.22 -1.15 17.35
N VAL A 18 4.26 -1.88 16.92
CA VAL A 18 5.64 -1.42 17.02
C VAL A 18 5.93 -0.35 15.98
N ILE A 19 6.42 0.79 16.45
CA ILE A 19 6.87 1.91 15.62
C ILE A 19 8.38 2.01 15.76
N ARG A 20 9.10 1.93 14.64
CA ARG A 20 10.54 2.18 14.59
C ARG A 20 10.80 3.50 13.90
N ARG A 21 11.36 4.45 14.63
CA ARG A 21 11.83 5.73 14.11
C ARG A 21 13.28 5.66 13.66
N ASN A 22 13.76 6.70 13.01
CA ASN A 22 15.15 6.78 12.57
C ASN A 22 16.13 6.63 13.75
N ASP A 23 15.80 7.19 14.92
CA ASP A 23 16.60 7.09 16.14
C ASP A 23 16.88 5.63 16.54
N TYR A 24 15.90 4.73 16.39
CA TYR A 24 16.09 3.31 16.64
C TYR A 24 17.29 2.73 15.87
N TYR A 25 17.42 3.10 14.59
CA TYR A 25 18.51 2.60 13.73
C TYR A 25 19.83 3.33 14.03
N ILE A 26 19.78 4.63 14.33
CA ILE A 26 20.95 5.43 14.71
C ILE A 26 21.57 4.88 15.99
N GLU A 27 20.76 4.52 16.97
CA GLU A 27 21.23 3.99 18.25
C GLU A 27 21.72 2.55 18.15
N LYS A 28 20.97 1.70 17.42
CA LYS A 28 21.24 0.25 17.36
C LYS A 28 22.31 -0.12 16.34
N TYR A 29 22.39 0.60 15.22
CA TYR A 29 23.25 0.30 14.08
C TYR A 29 24.05 1.56 13.61
N PRO A 30 24.79 2.25 14.50
CA PRO A 30 25.42 3.54 14.18
C PRO A 30 26.42 3.45 13.01
N GLU A 31 27.18 2.35 12.93
CA GLU A 31 28.15 2.15 11.83
C GLU A 31 27.46 1.99 10.48
N LEU A 32 26.34 1.26 10.44
CA LEU A 32 25.56 1.06 9.22
C LEU A 32 24.94 2.40 8.74
N VAL A 33 24.43 3.21 9.66
CA VAL A 33 23.88 4.54 9.35
C VAL A 33 25.00 5.44 8.81
N THR A 34 26.16 5.50 9.48
CA THR A 34 27.31 6.29 9.02
C THR A 34 27.77 5.89 7.62
N GLN A 35 27.83 4.58 7.32
CA GLN A 35 28.18 4.10 5.97
C GLN A 35 27.11 4.49 4.93
N ALA A 36 25.84 4.45 5.29
CA ALA A 36 24.75 4.85 4.40
C ALA A 36 24.77 6.37 4.13
N GLU A 37 25.08 7.19 5.13
CA GLU A 37 25.29 8.64 4.99
C GLU A 37 26.44 8.96 4.05
N GLN A 38 27.58 8.31 4.24
CA GLN A 38 28.75 8.49 3.36
C GLN A 38 28.44 8.11 1.91
N LYS A 39 27.75 6.99 1.69
CA LYS A 39 27.30 6.58 0.34
C LYS A 39 26.31 7.58 -0.27
N SER A 40 25.41 8.11 0.54
CA SER A 40 24.43 9.11 0.13
C SER A 40 25.08 10.42 -0.29
N LEU A 41 26.03 10.93 0.51
CA LEU A 41 26.81 12.11 0.21
C LEU A 41 27.69 11.90 -1.04
N ALA A 42 28.39 10.77 -1.16
CA ALA A 42 29.20 10.46 -2.33
C ALA A 42 28.36 10.43 -3.62
N LYS A 43 27.15 9.86 -3.55
CA LYS A 43 26.22 9.87 -4.69
C LYS A 43 25.76 11.29 -5.02
N MET A 44 25.43 12.10 -4.04
CA MET A 44 25.04 13.51 -4.24
C MET A 44 26.18 14.30 -4.91
N PHE A 45 27.43 14.16 -4.43
CA PHE A 45 28.57 14.83 -5.03
C PHE A 45 28.89 14.36 -6.45
N SER A 46 28.64 13.08 -6.76
CA SER A 46 28.83 12.57 -8.14
C SER A 46 27.78 13.11 -9.12
N LEU A 47 26.64 13.60 -8.62
CA LEU A 47 25.56 14.19 -9.41
C LEU A 47 25.60 15.73 -9.43
N VAL A 48 26.57 16.36 -8.74
CA VAL A 48 26.76 17.81 -8.79
C VAL A 48 27.21 18.19 -10.21
N GLY A 49 26.30 18.88 -10.92
CA GLY A 49 26.49 19.27 -12.33
C GLY A 49 25.71 18.42 -13.33
N ASP A 50 25.16 17.29 -12.94
CA ASP A 50 24.25 16.52 -13.79
C ASP A 50 22.84 17.13 -13.71
N ILE A 51 22.26 17.42 -14.86
CA ILE A 51 20.87 17.86 -14.96
C ILE A 51 20.00 16.60 -14.86
N PRO A 52 18.98 16.58 -13.95
CA PRO A 52 18.02 15.46 -13.88
C PRO A 52 17.44 15.16 -15.26
N SER A 53 17.41 13.89 -15.65
CA SER A 53 17.00 13.48 -16.99
C SER A 53 15.46 13.44 -17.16
N ASN A 54 14.75 13.43 -16.05
CA ASN A 54 13.28 13.37 -16.01
C ASN A 54 12.72 13.85 -14.65
N GLU A 55 11.38 13.96 -14.58
CA GLU A 55 10.66 14.44 -13.40
C GLU A 55 10.84 13.54 -12.18
N PHE A 56 11.01 12.22 -12.38
CA PHE A 56 11.23 11.28 -11.29
C PHE A 56 12.56 11.53 -10.59
N GLU A 57 13.63 11.73 -11.35
CA GLU A 57 14.95 12.06 -10.83
C GLU A 57 14.95 13.43 -10.14
N LEU A 58 14.27 14.41 -10.75
CA LEU A 58 14.14 15.76 -10.19
C LEU A 58 13.54 15.73 -8.79
N GLU A 59 12.43 15.02 -8.61
CA GLU A 59 11.75 14.92 -7.31
C GLU A 59 12.51 14.05 -6.29
N MET A 60 13.32 13.10 -6.75
CA MET A 60 14.17 12.28 -5.89
C MET A 60 15.38 13.04 -5.32
N MET A 61 15.91 14.02 -6.06
CA MET A 61 17.17 14.71 -5.70
C MET A 61 17.22 15.25 -4.26
N PRO A 62 16.19 15.94 -3.72
CA PRO A 62 16.20 16.47 -2.36
C PRO A 62 16.43 15.41 -1.27
N TYR A 63 16.10 14.15 -1.56
CA TYR A 63 16.20 13.04 -0.62
C TYR A 63 17.54 12.27 -0.73
N LEU A 64 18.40 12.60 -1.68
CA LEU A 64 19.63 11.84 -1.91
C LEU A 64 20.65 11.98 -0.78
N SER A 65 20.66 13.09 -0.05
CA SER A 65 21.55 13.31 1.10
C SER A 65 21.06 12.60 2.38
N ASP A 66 19.77 12.30 2.47
CA ASP A 66 19.17 11.61 3.61
C ASP A 66 19.36 10.09 3.46
N PRO A 67 20.05 9.39 4.40
CA PRO A 67 20.20 7.95 4.36
C PRO A 67 18.86 7.21 4.45
N PHE A 68 17.85 7.81 5.09
CA PHE A 68 16.50 7.27 5.24
C PHE A 68 15.53 7.68 4.12
N ARG A 69 15.99 8.49 3.13
CA ARG A 69 15.20 8.87 1.95
C ARG A 69 13.81 9.42 2.26
N GLY A 70 13.68 10.23 3.32
CA GLY A 70 12.43 10.83 3.73
C GLY A 70 11.52 9.93 4.56
N THR A 71 11.94 8.72 4.91
CA THR A 71 11.22 7.87 5.87
C THR A 71 11.50 8.38 7.29
N VAL A 72 10.45 8.53 8.09
CA VAL A 72 10.54 8.95 9.51
C VAL A 72 10.18 7.79 10.44
N GLU A 73 9.10 7.08 10.14
CA GLU A 73 8.58 5.97 10.95
C GLU A 73 8.33 4.72 10.08
N ARG A 74 8.42 3.55 10.69
CA ARG A 74 8.05 2.23 10.13
C ARG A 74 7.19 1.50 11.13
N ARG A 75 6.20 0.79 10.63
CA ARG A 75 5.39 -0.14 11.40
C ARG A 75 5.92 -1.54 11.18
N VAL A 76 6.24 -2.24 12.25
CA VAL A 76 6.89 -3.55 12.20
C VAL A 76 6.09 -4.52 13.06
N LEU A 77 5.82 -5.71 12.53
CA LEU A 77 5.11 -6.76 13.26
C LEU A 77 5.77 -7.03 14.61
N SER A 78 4.98 -7.00 15.69
CA SER A 78 5.39 -7.44 17.01
C SER A 78 5.28 -8.95 17.15
N PRO A 79 5.93 -9.56 18.15
CA PRO A 79 5.74 -10.98 18.45
C PRO A 79 4.24 -11.31 18.60
N GLY A 80 3.77 -12.33 17.86
CA GLY A 80 2.37 -12.74 17.83
C GLY A 80 1.48 -11.98 16.83
N GLU A 81 2.01 -10.95 16.14
CA GLU A 81 1.33 -10.37 14.98
C GLU A 81 1.76 -11.06 13.68
N SER A 82 0.87 -11.07 12.69
CA SER A 82 1.09 -11.63 11.36
C SER A 82 0.29 -10.85 10.32
N SER A 83 0.51 -11.12 9.03
CA SER A 83 -0.35 -10.54 7.99
C SER A 83 -1.81 -10.85 8.25
N LEU A 84 -2.12 -12.08 8.67
CA LEU A 84 -3.49 -12.51 8.96
C LEU A 84 -4.13 -11.76 10.13
N THR A 85 -3.36 -11.45 11.20
CA THR A 85 -3.89 -10.63 12.31
C THR A 85 -4.18 -9.20 11.91
N LEU A 86 -3.35 -8.59 11.03
CA LEU A 86 -3.62 -7.26 10.50
C LEU A 86 -4.84 -7.24 9.58
N GLU A 87 -4.93 -8.23 8.69
CA GLU A 87 -6.05 -8.45 7.78
C GLU A 87 -7.36 -8.63 8.53
N TYR A 88 -7.36 -9.46 9.58
CA TYR A 88 -8.53 -9.70 10.43
C TYR A 88 -9.02 -8.39 11.09
N ARG A 89 -8.12 -7.61 11.70
CA ARG A 89 -8.47 -6.33 12.34
C ARG A 89 -9.06 -5.36 11.33
N ALA A 90 -8.40 -5.15 10.19
CA ALA A 90 -8.88 -4.26 9.15
C ALA A 90 -10.25 -4.70 8.59
N ALA A 91 -10.42 -6.00 8.32
CA ALA A 91 -11.66 -6.56 7.82
C ALA A 91 -12.82 -6.37 8.80
N LYS A 92 -12.59 -6.69 10.08
CA LYS A 92 -13.57 -6.52 11.13
C LYS A 92 -13.99 -5.05 11.28
N ASP A 93 -13.04 -4.14 11.34
CA ASP A 93 -13.28 -2.71 11.47
C ASP A 93 -14.06 -2.14 10.25
N ALA A 94 -13.78 -2.63 9.04
CA ALA A 94 -14.51 -2.25 7.84
C ALA A 94 -15.97 -2.78 7.85
N LEU A 95 -16.19 -4.02 8.32
CA LEU A 95 -17.54 -4.59 8.48
C LEU A 95 -18.32 -3.86 9.55
N ASP A 96 -17.74 -3.60 10.70
CA ASP A 96 -18.35 -2.86 11.80
C ASP A 96 -18.75 -1.44 11.36
N ALA A 97 -17.86 -0.74 10.61
CA ALA A 97 -18.17 0.56 10.03
C ALA A 97 -19.33 0.51 9.02
N ALA A 98 -19.39 -0.52 8.19
CA ALA A 98 -20.50 -0.74 7.26
C ALA A 98 -21.80 -1.17 7.94
N LYS A 99 -21.76 -1.52 9.24
CA LYS A 99 -22.87 -2.16 9.99
C LYS A 99 -23.35 -3.44 9.31
N LEU A 100 -22.39 -4.25 8.87
CA LEU A 100 -22.61 -5.56 8.27
C LEU A 100 -22.11 -6.66 9.20
N SER A 101 -22.87 -7.76 9.25
CA SER A 101 -22.42 -9.01 9.83
C SER A 101 -21.61 -9.83 8.82
N THR A 102 -20.99 -10.91 9.28
CA THR A 102 -20.30 -11.85 8.39
C THR A 102 -21.24 -12.57 7.42
N ASP A 103 -22.52 -12.75 7.79
CA ASP A 103 -23.55 -13.35 6.93
C ASP A 103 -23.98 -12.43 5.78
N ASP A 104 -23.69 -11.14 5.87
CA ASP A 104 -23.98 -10.17 4.81
C ASP A 104 -22.92 -10.13 3.72
N VAL A 105 -21.76 -10.78 3.91
CA VAL A 105 -20.66 -10.81 2.95
C VAL A 105 -20.88 -11.93 1.95
N ASP A 106 -21.01 -11.57 0.67
CA ASP A 106 -21.25 -12.55 -0.39
C ASP A 106 -19.94 -13.05 -1.03
N ILE A 107 -18.84 -12.28 -0.92
CA ILE A 107 -17.51 -12.67 -1.40
C ILE A 107 -16.41 -11.93 -0.62
N LEU A 108 -15.30 -12.64 -0.36
CA LEU A 108 -14.06 -12.09 0.18
C LEU A 108 -12.97 -12.09 -0.90
N LEU A 109 -12.38 -10.92 -1.17
CA LEU A 109 -11.20 -10.77 -2.03
C LEU A 109 -10.01 -10.34 -1.16
N VAL A 110 -8.90 -11.10 -1.21
CA VAL A 110 -7.71 -10.82 -0.41
C VAL A 110 -6.51 -10.63 -1.32
N ALA A 111 -5.87 -9.47 -1.22
CA ALA A 111 -4.58 -9.19 -1.82
C ALA A 111 -3.54 -9.08 -0.71
N SER A 112 -2.99 -10.21 -0.32
CA SER A 112 -1.95 -10.28 0.70
C SER A 112 -0.59 -10.38 0.01
N PHE A 113 0.10 -9.24 -0.11
CA PHE A 113 1.45 -9.25 -0.63
C PHE A 113 2.40 -9.80 0.45
N LEU A 114 3.03 -10.93 0.17
CA LEU A 114 3.77 -11.75 1.12
C LEU A 114 2.87 -12.37 2.21
N PRO A 115 1.95 -13.25 1.81
CA PRO A 115 0.97 -13.85 2.73
C PRO A 115 1.63 -14.72 3.80
N GLU A 116 0.92 -14.98 4.88
CA GLU A 116 1.32 -15.98 5.89
C GLU A 116 1.42 -17.36 5.27
N GLN A 117 0.50 -17.67 4.36
CA GLN A 117 0.42 -18.96 3.67
C GLN A 117 0.95 -18.85 2.25
N ILE A 118 2.26 -19.00 2.11
CA ILE A 118 2.91 -19.01 0.79
C ILE A 118 2.35 -20.17 -0.03
N GLY A 119 1.85 -19.87 -1.24
CA GLY A 119 1.27 -20.81 -2.16
C GLY A 119 -0.26 -20.89 -2.12
N PHE A 120 -0.88 -20.90 -0.94
CA PHE A 120 -2.36 -20.88 -0.81
C PHE A 120 -2.92 -19.47 -0.69
N GLY A 121 -2.12 -18.51 -0.23
CA GLY A 121 -2.59 -17.17 0.13
C GLY A 121 -3.43 -17.17 1.41
N ASN A 122 -3.86 -15.98 1.82
CA ASN A 122 -4.55 -15.81 3.10
C ASN A 122 -6.08 -15.90 3.01
N ALA A 123 -6.69 -15.87 1.82
CA ALA A 123 -8.14 -15.69 1.68
C ALA A 123 -8.98 -16.72 2.47
N ALA A 124 -8.70 -18.01 2.30
CA ALA A 124 -9.44 -19.06 3.01
C ALA A 124 -9.17 -19.04 4.53
N PHE A 125 -7.95 -18.70 4.95
CA PHE A 125 -7.59 -18.60 6.36
C PHE A 125 -8.30 -17.41 7.01
N LEU A 126 -8.31 -16.26 6.35
CA LEU A 126 -9.02 -15.07 6.83
C LEU A 126 -10.53 -15.29 6.89
N ALA A 127 -11.11 -15.96 5.87
CA ALA A 127 -12.54 -16.34 5.88
C ALA A 127 -12.87 -17.20 7.11
N ARG A 128 -12.04 -18.18 7.43
CA ARG A 128 -12.22 -19.02 8.62
C ARG A 128 -12.15 -18.20 9.92
N GLU A 129 -11.15 -17.33 10.06
CA GLU A 129 -10.97 -16.50 11.27
C GLU A 129 -12.16 -15.53 11.46
N LEU A 130 -12.70 -14.99 10.37
CA LEU A 130 -13.89 -14.13 10.38
C LEU A 130 -15.21 -14.91 10.54
N GLY A 131 -15.21 -16.23 10.33
CA GLY A 131 -16.42 -17.06 10.32
C GLY A 131 -17.26 -16.92 9.04
N LEU A 132 -16.67 -16.44 7.93
CA LEU A 132 -17.36 -16.28 6.65
C LEU A 132 -17.67 -17.63 6.00
N GLN A 133 -18.85 -17.73 5.38
CA GLN A 133 -19.29 -18.91 4.61
C GLN A 133 -19.27 -18.67 3.10
N CYS A 134 -18.96 -17.47 2.66
CA CYS A 134 -18.91 -17.08 1.25
C CYS A 134 -17.65 -17.54 0.54
N GLY A 135 -17.59 -17.37 -0.79
CA GLY A 135 -16.36 -17.57 -1.58
C GLY A 135 -15.24 -16.63 -1.14
N ALA A 136 -14.01 -17.13 -1.08
CA ALA A 136 -12.85 -16.35 -0.69
C ALA A 136 -11.71 -16.56 -1.71
N TRP A 137 -11.27 -15.48 -2.38
CA TRP A 137 -10.29 -15.52 -3.44
C TRP A 137 -9.06 -14.68 -3.11
N ASN A 138 -7.88 -15.18 -3.49
CA ASN A 138 -6.67 -14.38 -3.52
C ASN A 138 -6.60 -13.64 -4.86
N LEU A 139 -6.35 -12.34 -4.80
CA LEU A 139 -6.21 -11.46 -5.97
C LEU A 139 -4.98 -10.58 -5.78
N ASP A 140 -3.92 -10.80 -6.53
CA ASP A 140 -2.67 -10.06 -6.41
C ASP A 140 -2.32 -9.33 -7.72
N ALA A 141 -1.93 -8.08 -7.58
CA ALA A 141 -1.37 -7.23 -8.64
C ALA A 141 -0.21 -6.38 -8.08
N THR A 142 0.56 -6.94 -7.12
CA THR A 142 1.62 -6.25 -6.38
C THR A 142 1.10 -4.93 -5.77
N CYS A 143 1.84 -3.82 -5.89
CA CYS A 143 1.39 -2.51 -5.34
C CYS A 143 0.11 -1.98 -5.99
N ALA A 144 -0.30 -2.46 -7.18
CA ALA A 144 -1.56 -2.10 -7.83
C ALA A 144 -2.77 -2.90 -7.34
N SER A 145 -2.60 -3.79 -6.35
CA SER A 145 -3.70 -4.65 -5.88
C SER A 145 -4.91 -3.87 -5.38
N THR A 146 -4.74 -2.68 -4.80
CA THR A 146 -5.87 -1.87 -4.30
C THR A 146 -6.83 -1.45 -5.44
N PRO A 147 -6.41 -0.70 -6.48
CA PRO A 147 -7.33 -0.35 -7.57
C PRO A 147 -7.79 -1.57 -8.38
N VAL A 148 -6.97 -2.61 -8.53
CA VAL A 148 -7.35 -3.85 -9.22
C VAL A 148 -8.43 -4.61 -8.44
N SER A 149 -8.30 -4.73 -7.11
CA SER A 149 -9.32 -5.37 -6.28
C SER A 149 -10.59 -4.55 -6.21
N LEU A 150 -10.50 -3.21 -6.17
CA LEU A 150 -11.65 -2.32 -6.20
C LEU A 150 -12.46 -2.50 -7.49
N GLN A 151 -11.82 -2.41 -8.66
CA GLN A 151 -12.51 -2.60 -9.94
C GLN A 151 -13.12 -4.00 -10.07
N THR A 152 -12.42 -5.04 -9.57
CA THR A 152 -12.92 -6.41 -9.59
C THR A 152 -14.14 -6.58 -8.70
N ALA A 153 -14.09 -6.09 -7.46
CA ALA A 153 -15.23 -6.12 -6.54
C ALA A 153 -16.44 -5.36 -7.09
N CYS A 154 -16.20 -4.15 -7.65
CA CYS A 154 -17.28 -3.38 -8.29
C CYS A 154 -17.89 -4.14 -9.47
N ALA A 155 -17.09 -4.74 -10.33
CA ALA A 155 -17.60 -5.52 -11.46
C ALA A 155 -18.43 -6.74 -11.03
N LEU A 156 -18.01 -7.45 -9.99
CA LEU A 156 -18.73 -8.60 -9.44
C LEU A 156 -20.10 -8.19 -8.85
N VAL A 157 -20.14 -7.08 -8.10
CA VAL A 157 -21.39 -6.55 -7.54
C VAL A 157 -22.28 -5.98 -8.65
N GLN A 158 -21.74 -5.25 -9.62
CA GLN A 158 -22.50 -4.72 -10.77
C GLN A 158 -23.11 -5.82 -11.65
N ALA A 159 -22.43 -6.96 -11.75
CA ALA A 159 -22.98 -8.13 -12.47
C ALA A 159 -24.19 -8.77 -11.78
N GLY A 160 -24.51 -8.36 -10.53
CA GLY A 160 -25.68 -8.81 -9.78
C GLY A 160 -25.53 -10.18 -9.10
N GLY A 161 -24.35 -10.79 -9.17
CA GLY A 161 -24.07 -12.07 -8.49
C GLY A 161 -23.78 -11.93 -6.99
N TYR A 162 -23.40 -10.72 -6.57
CA TYR A 162 -23.03 -10.40 -5.20
C TYR A 162 -23.61 -9.04 -4.80
N ARG A 163 -23.93 -8.85 -3.52
CA ARG A 163 -24.42 -7.58 -2.96
C ARG A 163 -23.32 -6.82 -2.24
N ASN A 164 -22.53 -7.56 -1.46
CA ASN A 164 -21.45 -7.00 -0.65
C ASN A 164 -20.17 -7.82 -0.88
N ALA A 165 -19.12 -7.16 -1.33
CA ALA A 165 -17.79 -7.72 -1.43
C ALA A 165 -16.91 -7.10 -0.35
N LEU A 166 -16.28 -7.94 0.47
CA LEU A 166 -15.23 -7.52 1.41
C LEU A 166 -13.88 -7.65 0.70
N VAL A 167 -13.15 -6.53 0.63
CA VAL A 167 -11.81 -6.49 0.05
C VAL A 167 -10.80 -6.22 1.15
N VAL A 168 -9.74 -7.04 1.21
CA VAL A 168 -8.68 -6.91 2.20
C VAL A 168 -7.33 -6.86 1.50
N ILE A 169 -6.52 -5.86 1.82
CA ILE A 169 -5.22 -5.60 1.22
C ILE A 169 -4.17 -5.57 2.33
N SER A 170 -3.09 -6.32 2.19
CA SER A 170 -2.02 -6.31 3.18
C SER A 170 -0.63 -6.43 2.57
N CYS A 171 0.36 -6.04 3.35
CA CYS A 171 1.76 -6.28 3.07
C CYS A 171 2.53 -6.37 4.39
N THR A 172 3.45 -7.35 4.48
CA THR A 172 4.29 -7.56 5.67
C THR A 172 5.75 -7.76 5.28
N TYR A 173 6.39 -6.68 4.89
CA TYR A 173 7.78 -6.67 4.44
C TYR A 173 8.78 -7.00 5.55
N SER A 174 8.50 -6.63 6.82
CA SER A 174 9.43 -6.82 7.93
C SER A 174 9.84 -8.28 8.15
N ARG A 175 9.05 -9.23 7.66
CA ARG A 175 9.34 -10.68 7.73
C ARG A 175 10.44 -11.14 6.77
N PHE A 176 10.82 -10.30 5.80
CA PHE A 176 11.69 -10.68 4.69
C PHE A 176 13.00 -9.90 4.66
N PHE A 177 13.17 -8.97 5.60
CA PHE A 177 14.42 -8.24 5.80
C PHE A 177 14.96 -8.52 7.19
N ASP A 178 16.28 -8.58 7.31
CA ASP A 178 16.94 -8.50 8.60
C ASP A 178 16.99 -7.04 9.05
N GLU A 179 17.01 -6.78 10.34
CA GLU A 179 17.00 -5.40 10.86
C GLU A 179 18.26 -4.60 10.49
N ASP A 180 19.39 -5.29 10.29
CA ASP A 180 20.68 -4.76 9.84
C ASP A 180 20.80 -4.65 8.32
N ASP A 181 19.72 -4.96 7.56
CA ASP A 181 19.63 -4.63 6.14
C ASP A 181 19.06 -3.21 5.99
N THR A 182 19.78 -2.34 5.26
CA THR A 182 19.31 -0.96 4.98
C THR A 182 17.97 -0.91 4.23
N LEU A 183 17.57 -1.97 3.54
CA LEU A 183 16.24 -2.08 2.93
C LEU A 183 15.13 -2.04 3.99
N SER A 184 15.36 -2.53 5.22
CA SER A 184 14.41 -2.46 6.32
C SER A 184 14.00 -1.02 6.68
N TRP A 185 14.80 -0.02 6.28
CA TRP A 185 14.51 1.39 6.55
C TRP A 185 13.40 1.98 5.67
N PHE A 186 13.13 1.34 4.53
CA PHE A 186 12.21 1.84 3.49
C PHE A 186 10.92 1.03 3.39
N PHE A 187 10.85 -0.09 4.09
CA PHE A 187 9.72 -1.01 4.04
C PHE A 187 9.10 -1.22 5.42
N SER A 188 7.82 -1.48 5.43
CA SER A 188 7.01 -1.54 6.64
C SER A 188 5.85 -2.52 6.45
N ASP A 189 5.01 -2.65 7.47
CA ASP A 189 3.88 -3.57 7.48
C ASP A 189 2.57 -2.81 7.65
N GLY A 190 1.51 -3.31 7.03
CA GLY A 190 0.19 -2.74 7.17
C GLY A 190 -0.88 -3.52 6.41
N ALA A 191 -2.12 -3.26 6.77
CA ALA A 191 -3.28 -3.76 6.07
C ALA A 191 -4.37 -2.68 6.00
N GLY A 192 -5.25 -2.82 5.02
CA GLY A 192 -6.47 -2.08 4.91
C GLY A 192 -7.60 -2.96 4.38
N ALA A 193 -8.83 -2.57 4.64
CA ALA A 193 -9.98 -3.27 4.13
C ALA A 193 -11.10 -2.29 3.78
N PHE A 194 -11.90 -2.65 2.80
CA PHE A 194 -13.08 -1.90 2.43
C PHE A 194 -14.21 -2.82 1.98
N VAL A 195 -15.44 -2.39 2.25
CA VAL A 195 -16.64 -3.05 1.76
C VAL A 195 -17.08 -2.34 0.48
N VAL A 196 -17.34 -3.13 -0.56
CA VAL A 196 -17.92 -2.66 -1.82
C VAL A 196 -19.38 -3.12 -1.89
N SER A 197 -20.28 -2.16 -2.12
CA SER A 197 -21.73 -2.39 -2.20
C SER A 197 -22.38 -1.40 -3.17
N SER A 198 -23.68 -1.54 -3.38
CA SER A 198 -24.51 -0.53 -4.06
C SER A 198 -24.50 0.77 -3.25
N LEU A 199 -24.40 1.89 -3.95
CA LEU A 199 -24.38 3.25 -3.40
C LEU A 199 -25.58 4.07 -3.88
N LYS A 200 -25.63 5.35 -3.48
CA LYS A 200 -26.62 6.31 -3.98
C LYS A 200 -26.41 6.54 -5.50
N PRO A 201 -27.43 7.01 -6.23
CA PRO A 201 -27.28 7.35 -7.64
C PRO A 201 -26.10 8.29 -7.91
N ASN A 202 -25.40 8.04 -9.01
CA ASN A 202 -24.19 8.78 -9.46
C ASN A 202 -22.92 8.61 -8.61
N GLN A 203 -22.93 7.78 -7.57
CA GLN A 203 -21.74 7.45 -6.77
C GLN A 203 -21.09 6.13 -7.24
N GLY A 204 -19.86 5.86 -6.77
CA GLY A 204 -19.11 4.63 -7.02
C GLY A 204 -18.14 4.73 -8.18
N ILE A 205 -17.79 3.57 -8.75
CA ILE A 205 -16.77 3.48 -9.79
C ILE A 205 -17.32 3.99 -11.13
N LEU A 206 -16.55 4.88 -11.78
CA LEU A 206 -16.92 5.53 -13.04
C LEU A 206 -16.08 5.07 -14.20
N GLY A 207 -14.77 4.88 -14.00
CA GLY A 207 -13.86 4.49 -15.05
C GLY A 207 -12.60 3.84 -14.50
N THR A 208 -12.00 2.94 -15.27
CA THR A 208 -10.78 2.23 -14.89
C THR A 208 -9.87 2.03 -16.08
N LYS A 209 -8.57 1.96 -15.80
CA LYS A 209 -7.57 1.54 -16.77
C LYS A 209 -6.48 0.76 -16.07
N THR A 210 -6.21 -0.45 -16.55
CA THR A 210 -5.12 -1.31 -16.06
C THR A 210 -4.26 -1.75 -17.24
N ILE A 211 -2.95 -1.71 -17.05
CA ILE A 211 -1.94 -2.18 -18.01
C ILE A 211 -0.90 -3.03 -17.27
N ASN A 212 -0.22 -3.93 -17.99
CA ASN A 212 0.85 -4.71 -17.39
C ASN A 212 2.16 -3.90 -17.28
N THR A 213 3.02 -4.30 -16.36
CA THR A 213 4.34 -3.73 -16.13
C THR A 213 5.45 -4.75 -16.34
N SER A 214 5.26 -5.65 -17.32
CA SER A 214 6.18 -6.77 -17.60
C SER A 214 7.60 -6.32 -17.96
N ILE A 215 7.79 -5.08 -18.40
CA ILE A 215 9.10 -4.48 -18.65
C ILE A 215 9.97 -4.43 -17.37
N LEU A 216 9.38 -4.53 -16.19
CA LEU A 216 10.05 -4.55 -14.90
C LEU A 216 10.22 -5.96 -14.32
N CYS A 217 9.78 -7.01 -15.03
CA CYS A 217 10.12 -8.37 -14.67
C CYS A 217 11.65 -8.53 -14.64
N ASP A 218 12.13 -9.38 -13.75
CA ASP A 218 13.55 -9.59 -13.49
C ASP A 218 14.31 -8.42 -12.82
N GLN A 219 13.66 -7.26 -12.60
CA GLN A 219 14.24 -6.15 -11.84
C GLN A 219 13.94 -6.23 -10.35
N PHE A 220 12.80 -6.82 -10.01
CA PHE A 220 12.30 -6.96 -8.64
C PHE A 220 11.61 -8.32 -8.50
N PHE A 221 12.14 -9.21 -7.67
CA PHE A 221 11.61 -10.56 -7.49
C PHE A 221 12.06 -11.19 -6.17
N PHE A 222 11.42 -12.28 -5.78
CA PHE A 222 11.78 -13.06 -4.61
C PHE A 222 12.50 -14.34 -5.00
N LYS A 223 13.53 -14.69 -4.24
CA LYS A 223 14.29 -15.95 -4.36
C LYS A 223 14.37 -16.64 -3.02
N LEU A 224 14.36 -17.98 -3.05
CA LEU A 224 14.84 -18.78 -1.93
C LEU A 224 16.36 -18.70 -1.93
N MET A 225 16.91 -18.22 -0.83
CA MET A 225 18.36 -18.13 -0.60
C MET A 225 18.70 -18.85 0.69
N GLU A 226 19.86 -19.47 0.69
CA GLU A 226 20.40 -20.14 1.88
C GLU A 226 21.09 -19.10 2.77
N ASP A 227 20.75 -19.07 4.06
CA ASP A 227 21.43 -18.22 5.03
C ASP A 227 22.74 -18.88 5.52
N GLU A 228 23.50 -18.19 6.34
CA GLU A 228 24.81 -18.67 6.85
C GLU A 228 24.68 -19.98 7.67
N GLN A 229 23.46 -20.32 8.12
CA GLN A 229 23.17 -21.56 8.86
C GLN A 229 22.63 -22.67 7.97
N GLY A 230 22.62 -22.50 6.64
CA GLY A 230 22.11 -23.48 5.68
C GLY A 230 20.57 -23.53 5.59
N LYS A 231 19.86 -22.55 6.18
CA LYS A 231 18.40 -22.49 6.14
C LYS A 231 17.91 -21.70 4.93
N GLN A 232 16.98 -22.28 4.18
CA GLN A 232 16.33 -21.59 3.05
C GLN A 232 15.40 -20.48 3.57
N ARG A 233 15.62 -19.24 3.09
CA ARG A 233 14.79 -18.06 3.37
C ARG A 233 14.35 -17.41 2.07
N LEU A 234 13.12 -16.96 2.03
CA LEU A 234 12.64 -16.13 0.94
C LEU A 234 13.22 -14.70 1.11
N ARG A 235 13.98 -14.24 0.13
CA ARG A 235 14.60 -12.92 0.15
C ARG A 235 14.17 -12.12 -1.07
N MET A 236 13.92 -10.85 -0.86
CA MET A 236 13.68 -9.91 -1.94
C MET A 236 15.00 -9.60 -2.64
N HIS A 237 14.97 -9.66 -3.96
CA HIS A 237 16.10 -9.28 -4.81
C HIS A 237 15.70 -8.09 -5.67
N VAL A 238 16.54 -7.05 -5.58
CA VAL A 238 16.38 -5.81 -6.35
C VAL A 238 17.64 -5.61 -7.17
N THR A 239 17.53 -5.49 -8.48
CA THR A 239 18.69 -5.27 -9.34
C THR A 239 19.16 -3.82 -9.27
N LYS A 240 20.42 -3.59 -9.64
CA LYS A 240 20.98 -2.23 -9.71
C LYS A 240 20.29 -1.35 -10.76
N GLY A 241 19.61 -1.96 -11.75
CA GLY A 241 18.93 -1.26 -12.83
C GLY A 241 17.53 -0.79 -12.51
N ILE A 242 16.93 -1.22 -11.39
CA ILE A 242 15.51 -0.95 -11.07
C ILE A 242 15.17 0.55 -11.04
N ASN A 243 16.02 1.36 -10.41
CA ASN A 243 15.75 2.80 -10.31
C ASN A 243 15.72 3.48 -11.68
N LYS A 244 16.63 3.09 -12.58
CA LYS A 244 16.63 3.58 -13.96
C LYS A 244 15.41 3.12 -14.72
N ALA A 245 15.08 1.83 -14.64
CA ALA A 245 13.91 1.28 -15.31
C ALA A 245 12.59 1.94 -14.83
N ILE A 246 12.46 2.22 -13.53
CA ILE A 246 11.31 2.95 -12.98
C ILE A 246 11.33 4.41 -13.47
N SER A 247 12.45 5.12 -13.37
CA SER A 247 12.51 6.53 -13.77
C SER A 247 12.18 6.74 -15.26
N GLU A 248 12.56 5.80 -16.12
CA GLU A 248 12.28 5.85 -17.56
C GLU A 248 10.83 5.50 -17.93
N THR A 249 10.10 4.76 -17.08
CA THR A 249 8.77 4.25 -17.41
C THR A 249 7.63 4.85 -16.59
N ALA A 250 7.91 5.36 -15.38
CA ALA A 250 6.89 5.77 -14.43
C ALA A 250 5.93 6.85 -14.98
N ALA A 251 6.46 7.87 -15.68
CA ALA A 251 5.64 8.94 -16.25
C ALA A 251 4.67 8.41 -17.32
N SER A 252 5.14 7.56 -18.24
CA SER A 252 4.30 6.96 -19.30
C SER A 252 3.21 6.06 -18.72
N LEU A 253 3.53 5.26 -17.70
CA LEU A 253 2.57 4.39 -17.03
C LEU A 253 1.50 5.22 -16.28
N LEU A 254 1.91 6.30 -15.61
CA LEU A 254 1.02 7.22 -14.93
C LEU A 254 0.03 7.86 -15.91
N HIS A 255 0.53 8.48 -16.99
CA HIS A 255 -0.32 9.06 -18.04
C HIS A 255 -1.28 8.03 -18.63
N THR A 256 -0.78 6.88 -19.08
CA THR A 256 -1.61 5.86 -19.74
C THR A 256 -2.75 5.38 -18.85
N CYS A 257 -2.49 5.17 -17.54
CA CYS A 257 -3.52 4.70 -16.62
C CYS A 257 -4.49 5.81 -16.25
N CYS A 258 -4.00 6.99 -15.87
CA CYS A 258 -4.86 8.09 -15.44
C CYS A 258 -5.74 8.62 -16.56
N GLU A 259 -5.18 8.91 -17.75
CA GLU A 259 -5.93 9.36 -18.91
C GLU A 259 -6.94 8.30 -19.38
N GLY A 260 -6.54 7.03 -19.36
CA GLY A 260 -7.45 5.93 -19.72
C GLY A 260 -8.62 5.79 -18.75
N ALA A 261 -8.41 5.94 -17.44
CA ALA A 261 -9.47 5.89 -16.43
C ALA A 261 -10.40 7.12 -16.51
N ILE A 262 -9.84 8.32 -16.71
CA ILE A 262 -10.55 9.58 -16.92
C ILE A 262 -11.42 9.50 -18.16
N SER A 263 -10.86 9.05 -19.29
CA SER A 263 -11.59 8.84 -20.54
C SER A 263 -12.74 7.83 -20.38
N ALA A 264 -12.50 6.71 -19.68
CA ALA A 264 -13.53 5.72 -19.40
C ALA A 264 -14.66 6.25 -18.50
N ALA A 265 -14.34 7.20 -17.60
CA ALA A 265 -15.32 7.89 -16.76
C ALA A 265 -16.09 8.99 -17.51
N GLY A 266 -15.62 9.44 -18.68
CA GLY A 266 -16.23 10.49 -19.48
C GLY A 266 -16.09 11.89 -18.85
N ILE A 267 -14.99 12.16 -18.15
CA ILE A 267 -14.69 13.41 -17.46
C ILE A 267 -13.33 13.96 -17.89
N THR A 268 -12.91 15.08 -17.36
CA THR A 268 -11.57 15.69 -17.57
C THR A 268 -10.70 15.60 -16.31
N LEU A 269 -9.41 15.88 -16.45
CA LEU A 269 -8.46 15.87 -15.32
C LEU A 269 -8.79 16.98 -14.31
N GLU A 270 -9.27 18.11 -14.78
CA GLU A 270 -9.61 19.29 -13.98
C GLU A 270 -10.81 19.02 -13.07
N GLU A 271 -11.73 18.14 -13.49
CA GLU A 271 -12.91 17.74 -12.71
C GLU A 271 -12.60 16.81 -11.54
N ILE A 272 -11.40 16.19 -11.49
CA ILE A 272 -10.99 15.38 -10.35
C ILE A 272 -10.74 16.28 -9.14
N ASP A 273 -11.40 16.04 -8.03
CA ASP A 273 -11.26 16.82 -6.80
C ASP A 273 -10.01 16.38 -6.00
N PHE A 274 -9.72 15.09 -5.93
CA PHE A 274 -8.61 14.57 -5.16
C PHE A 274 -7.92 13.35 -5.81
N PHE A 275 -6.60 13.24 -5.60
CA PHE A 275 -5.76 12.17 -6.17
C PHE A 275 -5.16 11.31 -5.07
N ILE A 276 -5.28 10.00 -5.19
CA ILE A 276 -4.65 9.01 -4.31
C ILE A 276 -3.63 8.23 -5.10
N PHE A 277 -2.37 8.35 -4.72
CA PHE A 277 -1.27 7.61 -5.30
C PHE A 277 -0.75 6.55 -4.34
N ASN A 278 -0.23 5.43 -4.84
CA ASN A 278 0.59 4.52 -4.04
C ASN A 278 1.98 5.16 -3.84
N THR A 279 2.18 5.84 -2.73
CA THR A 279 3.37 6.62 -2.44
C THR A 279 4.52 5.74 -1.92
N ALA A 280 5.03 4.83 -2.76
CA ALA A 280 6.08 3.87 -2.41
C ALA A 280 7.45 4.51 -2.07
N SER A 281 7.59 5.82 -2.22
CA SER A 281 8.73 6.64 -1.79
C SER A 281 8.26 8.05 -1.42
N ALA A 282 9.10 8.77 -0.66
CA ALA A 282 8.75 10.11 -0.18
C ALA A 282 8.43 11.12 -1.31
N TRP A 283 9.09 10.98 -2.45
CA TRP A 283 8.95 11.89 -3.60
C TRP A 283 7.87 11.48 -4.61
N PHE A 284 7.24 10.30 -4.46
CA PHE A 284 6.35 9.77 -5.49
C PHE A 284 5.08 10.61 -5.68
N ALA A 285 4.52 11.16 -4.62
CA ALA A 285 3.36 12.07 -4.73
C ALA A 285 3.72 13.33 -5.53
N SER A 286 4.84 13.98 -5.20
CA SER A 286 5.34 15.17 -5.90
C SER A 286 5.66 14.86 -7.37
N PHE A 287 6.25 13.71 -7.65
CA PHE A 287 6.46 13.24 -9.01
C PHE A 287 5.14 13.12 -9.78
N CYS A 288 4.13 12.46 -9.21
CA CYS A 288 2.83 12.31 -9.87
C CYS A 288 2.14 13.64 -10.12
N THR A 289 2.15 14.56 -9.13
CA THR A 289 1.53 15.89 -9.30
C THR A 289 2.23 16.73 -10.35
N ARG A 290 3.57 16.66 -10.40
CA ARG A 290 4.36 17.36 -11.43
C ARG A 290 4.06 16.83 -12.83
N VAL A 291 4.09 15.52 -13.00
CA VAL A 291 3.85 14.87 -14.31
C VAL A 291 2.44 15.15 -14.83
N LEU A 292 1.43 15.11 -13.95
CA LEU A 292 0.04 15.38 -14.33
C LEU A 292 -0.31 16.89 -14.39
N GLY A 293 0.58 17.77 -13.92
CA GLY A 293 0.34 19.22 -13.89
C GLY A 293 -0.78 19.63 -12.91
N ILE A 294 -0.95 18.90 -11.81
CA ILE A 294 -1.99 19.12 -10.80
C ILE A 294 -1.44 19.80 -9.55
N ASP A 295 -2.33 20.48 -8.80
CA ASP A 295 -1.98 21.09 -7.53
C ASP A 295 -1.56 20.03 -6.50
N PRO A 296 -0.36 20.15 -5.87
CA PRO A 296 0.10 19.23 -4.83
C PRO A 296 -0.82 19.13 -3.60
N GLU A 297 -1.64 20.15 -3.33
CA GLU A 297 -2.61 20.11 -2.22
C GLU A 297 -3.79 19.15 -2.48
N ARG A 298 -3.98 18.73 -3.73
CA ARG A 298 -5.01 17.75 -4.14
C ARG A 298 -4.55 16.30 -3.99
N THR A 299 -3.52 16.03 -3.21
CA THR A 299 -3.08 14.67 -2.86
C THR A 299 -2.59 14.59 -1.42
N ILE A 300 -2.25 13.40 -0.98
CA ILE A 300 -1.68 13.11 0.33
C ILE A 300 -0.50 12.13 0.19
N ASN A 301 0.45 12.24 1.10
CA ASN A 301 1.58 11.33 1.18
C ASN A 301 1.83 10.91 2.63
N VAL A 302 1.46 9.68 2.98
CA VAL A 302 1.69 9.13 4.32
C VAL A 302 2.96 8.30 4.41
N TYR A 303 3.76 8.23 3.33
CA TYR A 303 5.03 7.48 3.31
C TYR A 303 5.99 7.85 4.47
N PRO A 304 6.17 9.12 4.85
CA PRO A 304 7.06 9.44 5.98
C PRO A 304 6.70 8.72 7.28
N LEU A 305 5.41 8.44 7.50
CA LEU A 305 4.88 7.83 8.73
C LEU A 305 4.76 6.31 8.68
N TYR A 306 4.69 5.76 7.46
CA TYR A 306 4.43 4.32 7.28
C TYR A 306 5.45 3.63 6.40
N ALA A 307 6.42 4.35 5.82
CA ALA A 307 7.31 3.82 4.78
C ALA A 307 6.52 3.11 3.66
N ASN A 308 7.16 2.25 2.89
CA ASN A 308 6.47 1.46 1.87
C ASN A 308 5.80 0.22 2.49
N ILE A 309 4.49 0.23 2.57
CA ILE A 309 3.64 -0.92 2.96
C ILE A 309 2.98 -1.57 1.75
N GLY A 310 3.66 -1.54 0.59
CA GLY A 310 3.18 -2.18 -0.64
C GLY A 310 1.79 -1.70 -1.07
N PRO A 311 0.89 -2.63 -1.46
CA PRO A 311 -0.46 -2.26 -1.90
C PRO A 311 -1.32 -1.61 -0.81
N ALA A 312 -1.07 -1.88 0.47
CA ALA A 312 -1.82 -1.31 1.58
C ALA A 312 -1.61 0.21 1.72
N LEU A 313 -0.54 0.77 1.13
CA LEU A 313 -0.27 2.20 1.19
C LEU A 313 -1.33 3.03 0.44
N THR A 314 -1.87 2.52 -0.66
CA THR A 314 -2.98 3.17 -1.37
C THR A 314 -4.22 3.27 -0.49
N VAL A 315 -4.56 2.19 0.24
CA VAL A 315 -5.67 2.19 1.20
C VAL A 315 -5.38 3.14 2.36
N GLY A 316 -4.13 3.15 2.85
CA GLY A 316 -3.66 4.08 3.89
C GLY A 316 -3.82 5.54 3.50
N ASN A 317 -3.34 5.93 2.29
CA ASN A 317 -3.52 7.29 1.77
C ASN A 317 -5.00 7.66 1.65
N LEU A 318 -5.83 6.75 1.10
CA LEU A 318 -7.27 6.97 0.95
C LEU A 318 -7.96 7.17 2.31
N TYR A 319 -7.65 6.31 3.29
CA TYR A 319 -8.18 6.41 4.65
C TYR A 319 -7.82 7.74 5.31
N HIS A 320 -6.53 8.11 5.29
CA HIS A 320 -6.07 9.34 5.93
C HIS A 320 -6.59 10.60 5.22
N ALA A 321 -6.71 10.60 3.89
CA ALA A 321 -7.31 11.70 3.16
C ALA A 321 -8.77 11.93 3.57
N ALA A 322 -9.56 10.86 3.64
CA ALA A 322 -10.96 10.92 4.09
C ALA A 322 -11.06 11.32 5.58
N GLN A 323 -10.21 10.74 6.45
CA GLN A 323 -10.19 11.06 7.89
C GLN A 323 -9.85 12.53 8.16
N LEU A 324 -8.95 13.11 7.37
CA LEU A 324 -8.56 14.53 7.48
C LEU A 324 -9.55 15.49 6.81
N GLY A 325 -10.66 14.98 6.27
CA GLY A 325 -11.65 15.78 5.58
C GLY A 325 -11.15 16.38 4.27
N LYS A 326 -10.19 15.74 3.59
CA LYS A 326 -9.69 16.15 2.27
C LYS A 326 -10.54 15.56 1.13
N ILE A 327 -11.36 14.57 1.42
CA ILE A 327 -12.31 13.94 0.48
C ILE A 327 -13.71 14.02 1.10
N HIS A 328 -14.67 14.54 0.35
CA HIS A 328 -16.04 14.72 0.76
C HIS A 328 -17.02 13.89 -0.08
N GLU A 329 -18.24 13.71 0.39
CA GLU A 329 -19.29 13.03 -0.38
C GLU A 329 -19.49 13.72 -1.73
N ASN A 330 -19.51 12.93 -2.79
CA ASN A 330 -19.61 13.27 -4.21
C ASN A 330 -18.34 13.84 -4.88
N ASP A 331 -17.23 13.97 -4.17
CA ASP A 331 -15.95 14.30 -4.81
C ASP A 331 -15.55 13.21 -5.83
N LEU A 332 -14.94 13.66 -6.92
CA LEU A 332 -14.30 12.80 -7.89
C LEU A 332 -12.87 12.49 -7.43
N VAL A 333 -12.61 11.22 -7.15
CA VAL A 333 -11.31 10.75 -6.66
C VAL A 333 -10.67 9.84 -7.70
N LEU A 334 -9.44 10.17 -8.10
CA LEU A 334 -8.63 9.30 -8.93
C LEU A 334 -7.65 8.52 -8.05
N ILE A 335 -7.69 7.20 -8.11
CA ILE A 335 -6.79 6.30 -7.38
C ILE A 335 -5.84 5.68 -8.40
N TYR A 336 -4.53 5.88 -8.22
CA TYR A 336 -3.50 5.29 -9.07
C TYR A 336 -2.48 4.52 -8.25
N ALA A 337 -2.12 3.33 -8.73
CA ALA A 337 -1.05 2.54 -8.17
C ALA A 337 -0.22 1.87 -9.26
N PHE A 338 1.08 1.81 -9.01
CA PHE A 338 2.07 1.20 -9.88
C PHE A 338 2.69 -0.01 -9.18
N GLY A 339 2.44 -1.20 -9.71
CA GLY A 339 3.02 -2.46 -9.26
C GLY A 339 4.14 -2.91 -10.18
N ALA A 340 5.36 -2.97 -9.68
CA ALA A 340 6.48 -3.52 -10.43
C ALA A 340 6.27 -5.00 -10.74
N ALA A 341 6.61 -5.41 -11.97
CA ALA A 341 6.50 -6.79 -12.46
C ALA A 341 5.08 -7.40 -12.35
N SER A 342 4.05 -6.58 -12.47
CA SER A 342 2.64 -6.99 -12.47
C SER A 342 1.78 -6.04 -13.28
N SER A 343 1.21 -5.01 -12.66
CA SER A 343 0.29 -4.07 -13.31
C SER A 343 0.43 -2.67 -12.77
N ALA A 344 0.13 -1.67 -13.60
CA ALA A 344 -0.24 -0.33 -13.18
C ALA A 344 -1.74 -0.14 -13.40
N SER A 345 -2.43 0.51 -12.49
CA SER A 345 -3.88 0.66 -12.55
C SER A 345 -4.34 2.00 -12.01
N ALA A 346 -5.32 2.60 -12.69
CA ALA A 346 -6.05 3.75 -12.18
C ALA A 346 -7.56 3.47 -12.16
N SER A 347 -8.24 4.06 -11.19
CA SER A 347 -9.68 4.04 -11.06
C SER A 347 -10.19 5.43 -10.72
N VAL A 348 -11.21 5.91 -11.42
CA VAL A 348 -11.97 7.10 -11.07
C VAL A 348 -13.23 6.66 -10.34
N ILE A 349 -13.44 7.21 -9.16
CA ILE A 349 -14.65 6.98 -8.37
C ILE A 349 -15.30 8.31 -8.01
N ARG A 350 -16.63 8.30 -7.89
CA ARG A 350 -17.31 9.37 -7.16
C ARG A 350 -17.54 8.88 -5.74
N TRP A 351 -16.92 9.60 -4.80
CA TRP A 351 -16.92 9.23 -3.38
C TRP A 351 -18.34 9.22 -2.82
N GLY A 352 -18.71 8.15 -2.11
CA GLY A 352 -20.00 8.02 -1.45
C GLY A 352 -19.98 8.55 -0.02
N ASP A 353 -21.04 8.19 0.72
CA ASP A 353 -21.10 8.38 2.18
C ASP A 353 -20.32 7.24 2.87
N VAL A 354 -18.98 7.28 2.70
CA VAL A 354 -18.09 6.22 3.18
C VAL A 354 -17.87 6.34 4.68
N VAL A 355 -18.16 5.26 5.40
CA VAL A 355 -17.94 5.21 6.85
C VAL A 355 -16.53 4.68 7.12
N LEU A 356 -15.75 5.43 7.90
CA LEU A 356 -14.40 5.02 8.28
C LEU A 356 -14.41 4.14 9.55
N GLY A 357 -13.55 3.13 9.57
CA GLY A 357 -13.21 2.39 10.78
C GLY A 357 -12.47 3.26 11.80
N PRO A 358 -12.14 2.71 12.98
CA PRO A 358 -11.49 3.46 14.05
C PRO A 358 -10.12 4.01 13.62
N VAL A 359 -9.74 5.13 14.24
CA VAL A 359 -8.41 5.73 14.03
C VAL A 359 -7.34 4.77 14.56
N PRO A 360 -6.30 4.47 13.77
CA PRO A 360 -5.21 3.61 14.20
C PRO A 360 -4.55 4.13 15.49
N VAL A 361 -4.38 3.25 16.47
CA VAL A 361 -3.74 3.61 17.75
C VAL A 361 -2.23 3.73 17.54
N ASN A 362 -1.65 4.86 17.92
CA ASN A 362 -0.22 5.10 17.93
C ASN A 362 0.31 4.81 19.35
N GLU A 363 0.69 3.57 19.65
CA GLU A 363 1.49 3.28 20.83
C GLU A 363 2.97 3.55 20.47
N THR A 364 3.53 4.63 20.99
CA THR A 364 4.99 4.83 20.93
C THR A 364 5.66 3.81 21.81
N ASP A 365 6.68 3.12 21.29
CA ASP A 365 7.48 2.12 22.00
C ASP A 365 8.34 2.82 23.08
N SER A 366 7.73 3.17 24.20
CA SER A 366 8.38 3.82 25.36
C SER A 366 8.63 2.88 26.54
N THR A 367 8.53 1.53 26.34
CA THR A 367 8.85 0.59 27.41
C THR A 367 9.36 -0.76 26.92
N VAL A 368 10.60 -0.83 26.43
CA VAL A 368 11.41 -2.01 26.67
C VAL A 368 12.33 -1.68 27.85
N LYS A 369 11.77 -1.58 29.04
CA LYS A 369 12.52 -1.81 30.27
C LYS A 369 12.42 -3.29 30.59
N ASN A 370 13.58 -3.94 30.57
CA ASN A 370 13.86 -5.28 31.06
C ASN A 370 13.00 -5.65 32.28
N SER A 371 12.20 -6.69 32.15
CA SER A 371 11.85 -7.53 33.27
C SER A 371 12.40 -8.93 33.01
N GLU A 372 13.71 -9.07 33.19
CA GLU A 372 14.27 -10.33 33.66
C GLU A 372 13.82 -10.51 35.11
N THR A 373 12.92 -11.42 35.34
CA THR A 373 12.89 -12.26 36.55
C THR A 373 11.91 -13.44 36.32
N GLY A 374 12.45 -14.56 36.10
CA GLY A 374 12.30 -15.88 36.66
C GLY A 374 10.89 -16.41 36.96
N SER A 375 10.50 -17.47 36.25
CA SER A 375 10.26 -18.75 36.93
C SER A 375 10.03 -19.86 35.89
N ILE A 376 10.91 -20.81 35.93
CA ILE A 376 10.82 -22.14 35.32
C ILE A 376 9.77 -22.93 36.10
N ILE A 377 8.76 -23.49 35.43
CA ILE A 377 8.07 -24.71 35.89
C ILE A 377 7.88 -25.61 34.66
N PRO A 378 8.31 -26.90 34.76
CA PRO A 378 8.23 -27.87 33.67
C PRO A 378 6.93 -28.67 33.74
N CYS A 379 6.37 -29.03 32.60
CA CYS A 379 5.88 -30.34 32.17
C CYS A 379 5.30 -30.25 30.77
#